data_a32ce64dcbd92bf23847623102909682
#
_entry.id   a32ce64dcbd92bf23847623102909682
#
_cell.length_a   1.000
_cell.length_b   1.000
_cell.length_c   1.000
_cell.angle_alpha   90.00
_cell.angle_beta   90.00
_cell.angle_gamma   90.00
#
_symmetry.space_group_name_H-M   'P 1'
#
loop_
_entity.id
_entity.type
_entity.pdbx_description
1 polymer ?
#
loop_
_entity_poly.entity_id
_entity_poly.type
_entity_poly.pdbx_seq_one_letter_code
_entity_poly.pdbx_strand_id
1 'polypeptide(L)'
;MTKGVWRRRLRKLKAMGCNAIRMSHNPHMPELYELCDELGFLVMDEAFDEWEGCKNKWFNGHNVYPPRHQGYSEDFPEWHERDLTSLVRRDRNHPCVVMWSIGNEIDYPNDPYNHPSFQVMTGNNDANKPEEERKYNAGRPNMERLTVISRELAGIVKKSDRTRPVTAAVAFPELSAELGYIDHLDVVGYNYKEHLYEEHHKRWPDKPFTGSENGQQYDAW
;
A
#
# COMPACT_ATOMS: atom_id res chain seq x y z
N MET A 1 -14.80 9.34 -14.14
CA MET A 1 -13.98 10.49 -14.63
C MET A 1 -13.65 10.20 -16.09
N THR A 2 -13.60 11.21 -16.98
CA THR A 2 -13.37 10.98 -18.41
C THR A 2 -11.87 10.98 -18.76
N LYS A 3 -11.49 10.31 -19.86
CA LYS A 3 -10.11 10.31 -20.40
C LYS A 3 -9.56 11.73 -20.59
N GLY A 4 -10.39 12.69 -21.02
CA GLY A 4 -9.98 14.08 -21.19
C GLY A 4 -9.60 14.80 -19.90
N VAL A 5 -10.31 14.52 -18.80
CA VAL A 5 -9.98 15.05 -17.47
C VAL A 5 -8.65 14.49 -16.97
N TRP A 6 -8.41 13.20 -17.13
CA TRP A 6 -7.14 12.57 -16.78
C TRP A 6 -5.98 13.13 -17.61
N ARG A 7 -6.14 13.25 -18.92
CA ARG A 7 -5.13 13.86 -19.81
C ARG A 7 -4.72 15.25 -19.32
N ARG A 8 -5.69 16.08 -18.94
CA ARG A 8 -5.41 17.42 -18.40
C ARG A 8 -4.62 17.35 -17.09
N ARG A 9 -4.99 16.47 -16.17
CA ARG A 9 -4.29 16.28 -14.89
C ARG A 9 -2.85 15.83 -15.10
N LEU A 10 -2.66 14.77 -15.90
CA LEU A 10 -1.34 14.23 -16.21
C LEU A 10 -0.41 15.27 -16.85
N ARG A 11 -0.93 16.07 -17.80
CA ARG A 11 -0.15 17.14 -18.38
C ARG A 11 0.28 18.21 -17.37
N LYS A 12 -0.55 18.51 -16.37
CA LYS A 12 -0.17 19.42 -15.28
C LYS A 12 0.92 18.80 -14.40
N LEU A 13 0.79 17.54 -14.02
CA LEU A 13 1.82 16.82 -13.28
C LEU A 13 3.14 16.79 -14.06
N LYS A 14 3.08 16.52 -15.36
CA LYS A 14 4.27 16.54 -16.24
C LYS A 14 4.93 17.92 -16.27
N ALA A 15 4.14 18.99 -16.36
CA ALA A 15 4.64 20.37 -16.32
C ALA A 15 5.29 20.74 -14.97
N MET A 16 4.91 20.07 -13.88
CA MET A 16 5.54 20.20 -12.57
C MET A 16 6.82 19.35 -12.43
N GLY A 17 7.19 18.57 -13.45
CA GLY A 17 8.36 17.70 -13.41
C GLY A 17 8.07 16.27 -12.95
N CYS A 18 6.81 15.91 -12.64
CA CYS A 18 6.46 14.55 -12.29
C CYS A 18 6.64 13.60 -13.47
N ASN A 19 7.27 12.44 -13.22
CA ASN A 19 7.51 11.42 -14.22
C ASN A 19 6.99 10.02 -13.79
N ALA A 20 6.45 9.92 -12.59
CA ALA A 20 5.89 8.67 -12.06
C ALA A 20 4.57 8.91 -11.32
N ILE A 21 3.75 7.87 -11.21
CA ILE A 21 2.45 7.88 -10.53
C ILE A 21 2.30 6.57 -9.77
N ARG A 22 1.80 6.65 -8.56
CA ARG A 22 1.25 5.51 -7.83
C ARG A 22 -0.27 5.50 -7.97
N MET A 23 -0.82 4.36 -8.36
CA MET A 23 -2.28 4.16 -8.53
C MET A 23 -2.94 3.82 -7.19
N SER A 24 -2.96 4.78 -6.30
CA SER A 24 -3.43 4.64 -4.92
C SER A 24 -4.97 4.58 -4.85
N HIS A 25 -5.57 3.67 -4.16
CA HIS A 25 -5.08 2.43 -3.52
C HIS A 25 -5.92 1.25 -4.02
N ASN A 26 -6.22 1.22 -5.30
CA ASN A 26 -7.10 0.25 -5.93
C ASN A 26 -6.93 0.28 -7.47
N PRO A 27 -7.43 -0.72 -8.19
CA PRO A 27 -7.40 -0.75 -9.65
C PRO A 27 -8.07 0.47 -10.29
N HIS A 28 -7.36 1.12 -11.20
CA HIS A 28 -7.85 2.29 -11.93
C HIS A 28 -8.41 1.92 -13.30
N MET A 29 -9.05 2.91 -13.95
CA MET A 29 -9.61 2.73 -15.29
C MET A 29 -8.52 2.49 -16.34
N PRO A 30 -8.72 1.57 -17.31
CA PRO A 30 -7.70 1.22 -18.31
C PRO A 30 -7.16 2.43 -19.09
N GLU A 31 -8.03 3.40 -19.40
CA GLU A 31 -7.63 4.60 -20.16
C GLU A 31 -6.60 5.46 -19.44
N LEU A 32 -6.44 5.31 -18.12
CA LEU A 32 -5.40 6.02 -17.38
C LEU A 32 -4.02 5.45 -17.71
N TYR A 33 -3.89 4.12 -17.82
CA TYR A 33 -2.64 3.46 -18.18
C TYR A 33 -2.25 3.78 -19.64
N GLU A 34 -3.23 3.78 -20.57
CA GLU A 34 -2.99 4.24 -21.94
C GLU A 34 -2.43 5.67 -21.98
N LEU A 35 -2.95 6.55 -21.14
CA LEU A 35 -2.45 7.93 -21.04
C LEU A 35 -1.07 7.99 -20.40
N CYS A 36 -0.76 7.13 -19.43
CA CYS A 36 0.58 7.05 -18.86
C CYS A 36 1.59 6.56 -19.88
N ASP A 37 1.25 5.54 -20.70
CA ASP A 37 2.07 5.10 -21.83
C ASP A 37 2.32 6.25 -22.82
N GLU A 38 1.25 6.94 -23.23
CA GLU A 38 1.32 8.05 -24.19
C GLU A 38 2.18 9.22 -23.70
N LEU A 39 2.07 9.57 -22.42
CA LEU A 39 2.71 10.72 -21.83
C LEU A 39 4.05 10.41 -21.16
N GLY A 40 4.46 9.16 -21.13
CA GLY A 40 5.74 8.71 -20.58
C GLY A 40 5.80 8.83 -19.05
N PHE A 41 4.75 8.40 -18.34
CA PHE A 41 4.78 8.21 -16.89
C PHE A 41 5.17 6.78 -16.53
N LEU A 42 5.93 6.61 -15.48
CA LEU A 42 6.13 5.33 -14.82
C LEU A 42 4.97 5.10 -13.83
N VAL A 43 4.54 3.87 -13.69
CA VAL A 43 3.38 3.52 -12.85
C VAL A 43 3.77 2.44 -11.83
N MET A 44 3.54 2.75 -10.55
CA MET A 44 3.38 1.76 -9.49
C MET A 44 1.89 1.41 -9.43
N ASP A 45 1.54 0.22 -9.89
CA ASP A 45 0.15 -0.23 -9.95
C ASP A 45 -0.24 -0.94 -8.66
N GLU A 46 -1.28 -0.44 -7.98
CA GLU A 46 -1.64 -0.89 -6.64
C GLU A 46 -3.01 -1.54 -6.60
N ALA A 47 -3.08 -2.72 -5.99
CA ALA A 47 -4.28 -3.53 -5.97
C ALA A 47 -5.22 -3.23 -4.80
N PHE A 48 -4.69 -3.16 -3.56
CA PHE A 48 -5.51 -3.23 -2.36
C PHE A 48 -5.16 -2.16 -1.34
N ASP A 49 -6.18 -1.49 -0.82
CA ASP A 49 -6.09 -0.65 0.37
C ASP A 49 -6.39 -1.43 1.66
N GLU A 50 -7.03 -2.58 1.55
CA GLU A 50 -7.36 -3.49 2.65
C GLU A 50 -7.09 -4.93 2.26
N TRP A 51 -6.71 -5.74 3.27
CA TRP A 51 -6.68 -7.20 3.15
C TRP A 51 -7.84 -7.81 3.95
N GLU A 52 -7.63 -8.95 4.67
CA GLU A 52 -8.70 -9.66 5.40
C GLU A 52 -9.29 -8.88 6.58
N GLY A 53 -8.76 -7.73 6.92
CA GLY A 53 -9.26 -6.90 8.02
C GLY A 53 -9.66 -5.51 7.57
N CYS A 54 -10.81 -5.07 8.05
CA CYS A 54 -11.33 -3.73 7.77
C CYS A 54 -10.48 -2.68 8.48
N LYS A 55 -9.96 -1.72 7.72
CA LYS A 55 -9.31 -0.52 8.25
C LYS A 55 -10.35 0.47 8.75
N ASN A 56 -9.93 1.35 9.65
CA ASN A 56 -10.75 2.46 10.09
C ASN A 56 -10.75 3.58 9.03
N LYS A 57 -11.67 3.50 8.10
CA LYS A 57 -11.75 4.38 6.94
C LYS A 57 -12.30 5.76 7.28
N TRP A 58 -11.95 6.70 6.43
CA TRP A 58 -12.44 8.07 6.45
C TRP A 58 -13.88 8.15 5.93
N PHE A 59 -14.76 8.70 6.75
CA PHE A 59 -16.15 8.98 6.37
C PHE A 59 -16.65 10.24 7.09
N ASN A 60 -17.17 11.22 6.39
CA ASN A 60 -17.56 12.51 6.95
C ASN A 60 -16.43 13.24 7.70
N GLY A 61 -15.20 13.12 7.24
CA GLY A 61 -14.03 13.72 7.86
C GLY A 61 -12.95 12.70 8.21
N HIS A 62 -12.10 13.09 9.10
CA HIS A 62 -10.87 12.41 9.41
C HIS A 62 -11.08 11.30 10.45
N ASN A 63 -10.65 10.09 10.19
CA ASN A 63 -10.66 8.94 11.11
C ASN A 63 -11.98 8.76 11.89
N VAL A 64 -13.05 8.47 11.21
CA VAL A 64 -14.34 8.21 11.86
C VAL A 64 -14.35 6.81 12.45
N TYR A 65 -14.64 6.72 13.75
CA TYR A 65 -14.78 5.46 14.45
C TYR A 65 -16.18 5.31 15.03
N PRO A 66 -16.81 4.12 14.97
CA PRO A 66 -16.40 2.94 14.23
C PRO A 66 -16.45 3.16 12.71
N PRO A 67 -15.76 2.34 11.90
CA PRO A 67 -15.84 2.42 10.45
C PRO A 67 -17.29 2.32 9.97
N ARG A 68 -17.69 3.18 9.03
CA ARG A 68 -19.10 3.29 8.58
C ARG A 68 -19.32 2.85 7.15
N HIS A 69 -18.29 2.45 6.46
CA HIS A 69 -18.41 1.94 5.10
C HIS A 69 -17.83 0.54 5.02
N GLN A 70 -18.31 -0.21 4.06
CA GLN A 70 -17.76 -1.48 3.68
C GLN A 70 -16.53 -1.23 2.79
N GLY A 71 -15.43 -1.91 3.08
CA GLY A 71 -14.22 -1.90 2.28
C GLY A 71 -14.03 -3.25 1.59
N TYR A 72 -12.91 -3.39 0.89
CA TYR A 72 -12.57 -4.61 0.18
C TYR A 72 -12.28 -5.81 1.12
N SER A 73 -12.05 -5.55 2.39
CA SER A 73 -11.76 -6.60 3.38
C SER A 73 -12.84 -7.68 3.50
N GLU A 74 -14.10 -7.35 3.21
CA GLU A 74 -15.20 -8.32 3.24
C GLU A 74 -15.10 -9.32 2.06
N ASP A 75 -14.63 -8.86 0.92
CA ASP A 75 -14.49 -9.65 -0.31
C ASP A 75 -13.10 -10.29 -0.42
N PHE A 76 -12.11 -9.76 0.29
CA PHE A 76 -10.71 -10.18 0.17
C PHE A 76 -10.49 -11.69 0.35
N PRO A 77 -11.07 -12.38 1.37
CA PRO A 77 -10.81 -13.79 1.57
C PRO A 77 -11.19 -14.67 0.38
N GLU A 78 -12.24 -14.30 -0.35
CA GLU A 78 -12.76 -15.06 -1.50
C GLU A 78 -12.17 -14.58 -2.83
N TRP A 79 -11.94 -13.26 -2.98
CA TRP A 79 -11.74 -12.65 -4.29
C TRP A 79 -10.30 -12.19 -4.57
N HIS A 80 -9.42 -12.10 -3.58
CA HIS A 80 -8.08 -11.51 -3.73
C HIS A 80 -7.24 -12.17 -4.83
N GLU A 81 -7.24 -13.51 -4.95
CA GLU A 81 -6.45 -14.19 -5.99
C GLU A 81 -6.98 -13.88 -7.40
N ARG A 82 -8.29 -13.90 -7.56
CA ARG A 82 -8.94 -13.60 -8.84
C ARG A 82 -8.73 -12.16 -9.25
N ASP A 83 -8.93 -11.23 -8.33
CA ASP A 83 -8.89 -9.81 -8.61
C ASP A 83 -7.46 -9.32 -8.85
N LEU A 84 -6.50 -9.77 -8.04
CA LEU A 84 -5.09 -9.47 -8.25
C LEU A 84 -4.58 -10.08 -9.57
N THR A 85 -4.96 -11.32 -9.88
CA THR A 85 -4.62 -11.95 -11.16
C THR A 85 -5.21 -11.16 -12.33
N SER A 86 -6.45 -10.69 -12.20
CA SER A 86 -7.13 -9.90 -13.24
C SER A 86 -6.43 -8.57 -13.47
N LEU A 87 -6.06 -7.85 -12.38
CA LEU A 87 -5.30 -6.61 -12.46
C LEU A 87 -3.98 -6.82 -13.21
N VAL A 88 -3.15 -7.76 -12.74
CA VAL A 88 -1.83 -7.99 -13.34
C VAL A 88 -1.95 -8.40 -14.81
N ARG A 89 -2.90 -9.27 -15.17
CA ARG A 89 -3.10 -9.70 -16.56
C ARG A 89 -3.61 -8.57 -17.47
N ARG A 90 -4.44 -7.68 -16.93
CA ARG A 90 -4.94 -6.52 -17.65
C ARG A 90 -3.81 -5.54 -17.97
N ASP A 91 -2.96 -5.24 -16.97
CA ASP A 91 -2.07 -4.08 -17.04
C ASP A 91 -0.61 -4.43 -17.36
N ARG A 92 -0.20 -5.71 -17.30
CA ARG A 92 1.20 -6.12 -17.55
C ARG A 92 1.74 -5.81 -18.95
N ASN A 93 0.87 -5.53 -19.91
CA ASN A 93 1.29 -5.16 -21.27
C ASN A 93 1.43 -3.64 -21.44
N HIS A 94 1.13 -2.85 -20.42
CA HIS A 94 1.40 -1.41 -20.41
C HIS A 94 2.89 -1.16 -20.11
N PRO A 95 3.66 -0.55 -21.04
CA PRO A 95 5.06 -0.21 -20.78
C PRO A 95 5.27 0.72 -19.58
N CYS A 96 4.28 1.53 -19.26
CA CYS A 96 4.33 2.43 -18.11
C CYS A 96 4.38 1.70 -16.76
N VAL A 97 3.76 0.53 -16.65
CA VAL A 97 3.75 -0.22 -15.37
C VAL A 97 5.14 -0.79 -15.12
N VAL A 98 5.78 -0.36 -14.03
CA VAL A 98 7.13 -0.76 -13.65
C VAL A 98 7.20 -1.53 -12.33
N MET A 99 6.11 -1.51 -11.54
CA MET A 99 6.06 -2.12 -10.22
C MET A 99 4.63 -2.46 -9.83
N TRP A 100 4.44 -3.58 -9.13
CA TRP A 100 3.17 -4.02 -8.56
C TRP A 100 3.15 -3.78 -7.07
N SER A 101 2.16 -3.04 -6.57
CA SER A 101 1.95 -2.85 -5.13
C SER A 101 0.77 -3.70 -4.65
N ILE A 102 1.01 -4.54 -3.64
CA ILE A 102 0.02 -5.51 -3.14
C ILE A 102 -0.77 -5.02 -1.94
N GLY A 103 -0.44 -3.87 -1.39
CA GLY A 103 -1.17 -3.33 -0.23
C GLY A 103 -0.72 -1.95 0.19
N ASN A 104 -1.66 -1.17 0.71
CA ASN A 104 -1.43 0.14 1.28
C ASN A 104 -1.66 0.12 2.78
N GLU A 105 -0.64 0.47 3.57
CA GLU A 105 -0.76 0.68 5.03
C GLU A 105 -1.52 -0.43 5.77
N ILE A 106 -1.31 -1.68 5.37
CA ILE A 106 -1.99 -2.84 5.97
C ILE A 106 -1.50 -3.08 7.40
N ASP A 107 -0.28 -2.67 7.68
CA ASP A 107 0.43 -2.87 8.94
C ASP A 107 0.21 -1.74 9.97
N TYR A 108 -0.84 -0.94 9.79
CA TYR A 108 -1.19 0.08 10.78
C TYR A 108 -1.43 -0.55 12.15
N PRO A 109 -0.79 -0.03 13.22
CA PRO A 109 -0.93 -0.59 14.57
C PRO A 109 -2.39 -0.58 15.02
N ASN A 110 -2.88 -1.74 15.49
CA ASN A 110 -4.25 -1.93 15.97
C ASN A 110 -5.36 -1.63 14.93
N ASP A 111 -5.04 -1.70 13.61
CA ASP A 111 -6.01 -1.39 12.57
C ASP A 111 -5.82 -2.24 11.30
N PRO A 112 -6.36 -3.45 11.23
CA PRO A 112 -6.96 -4.27 12.30
C PRO A 112 -5.98 -5.17 13.05
N TYR A 113 -4.76 -5.33 12.55
CA TYR A 113 -3.75 -6.24 13.10
C TYR A 113 -3.10 -5.67 14.36
N ASN A 114 -2.79 -6.53 15.31
CA ASN A 114 -2.10 -6.12 16.52
C ASN A 114 -0.98 -7.09 16.89
N HIS A 115 -0.16 -6.68 17.85
CA HIS A 115 0.94 -7.49 18.38
C HIS A 115 1.18 -7.12 19.85
N PRO A 116 1.65 -8.07 20.71
CA PRO A 116 1.95 -7.78 22.12
C PRO A 116 2.89 -6.58 22.34
N SER A 117 3.79 -6.32 21.39
CA SER A 117 4.71 -5.17 21.43
C SER A 117 4.00 -3.81 21.43
N PHE A 118 2.75 -3.73 20.97
CA PHE A 118 1.95 -2.49 20.99
C PHE A 118 1.57 -2.00 22.38
N GLN A 119 1.75 -2.81 23.42
CA GLN A 119 1.62 -2.33 24.80
C GLN A 119 2.71 -1.29 25.14
N VAL A 120 3.82 -1.35 24.43
CA VAL A 120 4.99 -0.45 24.60
C VAL A 120 5.06 0.56 23.45
N MET A 121 4.58 0.19 22.27
CA MET A 121 4.58 1.00 21.06
C MET A 121 3.22 1.70 20.91
N THR A 122 3.18 2.98 21.13
CA THR A 122 2.03 3.79 20.73
C THR A 122 2.13 4.05 19.23
N GLY A 123 1.49 3.22 18.45
CA GLY A 123 1.32 3.46 17.01
C GLY A 123 0.44 4.67 16.74
N ASN A 124 0.11 4.86 15.48
CA ASN A 124 -0.73 5.96 15.06
C ASN A 124 -2.11 5.83 15.71
N ASN A 125 -2.29 6.60 16.78
CA ASN A 125 -3.52 6.55 17.56
C ASN A 125 -4.61 7.25 16.77
N ASP A 126 -5.50 6.48 16.21
CA ASP A 126 -6.80 7.04 15.85
C ASP A 126 -7.45 7.58 17.13
N ALA A 127 -7.46 8.90 17.26
CA ALA A 127 -7.98 9.56 18.44
C ALA A 127 -9.47 9.28 18.70
N ASN A 128 -10.18 8.79 17.67
CA ASN A 128 -11.60 8.44 17.76
C ASN A 128 -11.83 7.03 18.31
N LYS A 129 -10.79 6.19 18.38
CA LYS A 129 -10.90 4.87 18.99
C LYS A 129 -10.90 4.94 20.51
N PRO A 130 -11.75 4.16 21.20
CA PRO A 130 -11.66 3.97 22.65
C PRO A 130 -10.25 3.52 23.06
N GLU A 131 -9.80 3.92 24.25
CA GLU A 131 -8.45 3.58 24.72
C GLU A 131 -8.21 2.07 24.77
N GLU A 132 -9.21 1.29 25.16
CA GLU A 132 -9.15 -0.17 25.25
C GLU A 132 -8.89 -0.81 23.88
N GLU A 133 -9.38 -0.20 22.81
CA GLU A 133 -9.21 -0.72 21.44
C GLU A 133 -7.87 -0.32 20.82
N ARG A 134 -7.13 0.57 21.45
CA ARG A 134 -5.78 0.95 21.05
C ARG A 134 -4.69 0.11 21.70
N LYS A 135 -5.08 -0.77 22.63
CA LYS A 135 -4.18 -1.71 23.32
C LYS A 135 -4.20 -3.08 22.66
N TYR A 136 -3.17 -3.86 22.95
CA TYR A 136 -3.13 -5.25 22.51
C TYR A 136 -4.36 -6.05 23.01
N ASN A 137 -4.95 -6.78 22.10
CA ASN A 137 -6.07 -7.69 22.38
C ASN A 137 -5.86 -8.99 21.62
N ALA A 138 -5.65 -10.09 22.34
CA ALA A 138 -5.43 -11.43 21.76
C ALA A 138 -6.60 -11.93 20.89
N GLY A 139 -7.77 -11.33 20.97
CA GLY A 139 -8.92 -11.64 20.11
C GLY A 139 -8.86 -11.01 18.71
N ARG A 140 -7.88 -10.10 18.46
CA ARG A 140 -7.67 -9.49 17.15
C ARG A 140 -6.63 -10.26 16.34
N PRO A 141 -6.63 -10.12 14.99
CA PRO A 141 -5.63 -10.73 14.14
C PRO A 141 -4.21 -10.34 14.55
N ASN A 142 -3.30 -11.34 14.64
CA ASN A 142 -1.89 -11.07 14.91
C ASN A 142 -1.19 -10.52 13.67
N MET A 143 -0.35 -9.50 13.85
CA MET A 143 0.43 -8.87 12.77
C MET A 143 1.37 -9.84 12.05
N GLU A 144 1.82 -10.93 12.67
CA GLU A 144 2.59 -12.00 12.00
C GLU A 144 1.84 -12.60 10.79
N ARG A 145 0.51 -12.50 10.77
CA ARG A 145 -0.33 -12.92 9.65
C ARG A 145 0.01 -12.18 8.36
N LEU A 146 0.49 -10.94 8.45
CA LEU A 146 0.87 -10.11 7.30
C LEU A 146 1.96 -10.76 6.45
N THR A 147 2.91 -11.46 7.07
CA THR A 147 3.97 -12.20 6.34
C THR A 147 3.39 -13.30 5.46
N VAL A 148 2.38 -14.01 5.96
CA VAL A 148 1.73 -15.10 5.22
C VAL A 148 0.99 -14.53 4.00
N ILE A 149 0.21 -13.47 4.21
CA ILE A 149 -0.57 -12.85 3.12
C ILE A 149 0.36 -12.17 2.12
N SER A 150 1.39 -11.45 2.58
CA SER A 150 2.39 -10.83 1.71
C SER A 150 3.03 -11.85 0.76
N ARG A 151 3.44 -13.01 1.30
CA ARG A 151 3.99 -14.12 0.50
C ARG A 151 2.99 -14.63 -0.53
N GLU A 152 1.74 -14.83 -0.12
CA GLU A 152 0.68 -15.30 -1.00
C GLU A 152 0.43 -14.33 -2.16
N LEU A 153 0.22 -13.05 -1.85
CA LEU A 153 -0.05 -12.02 -2.85
C LEU A 153 1.14 -11.81 -3.80
N ALA A 154 2.37 -11.77 -3.28
CA ALA A 154 3.57 -11.72 -4.11
C ALA A 154 3.65 -12.92 -5.05
N GLY A 155 3.32 -14.12 -4.55
CA GLY A 155 3.24 -15.35 -5.35
C GLY A 155 2.20 -15.28 -6.47
N ILE A 156 1.02 -14.69 -6.20
CA ILE A 156 -0.04 -14.49 -7.21
C ILE A 156 0.44 -13.55 -8.32
N VAL A 157 1.07 -12.43 -7.97
CA VAL A 157 1.66 -11.52 -8.96
C VAL A 157 2.67 -12.26 -9.82
N LYS A 158 3.63 -12.96 -9.20
CA LYS A 158 4.72 -13.67 -9.90
C LYS A 158 4.25 -14.82 -10.79
N LYS A 159 3.08 -15.39 -10.55
CA LYS A 159 2.45 -16.36 -11.48
C LYS A 159 2.08 -15.69 -12.82
N SER A 160 1.73 -14.42 -12.81
CA SER A 160 1.25 -13.68 -13.99
C SER A 160 2.28 -12.75 -14.62
N ASP A 161 3.19 -12.19 -13.82
CA ASP A 161 4.31 -11.35 -14.26
C ASP A 161 5.54 -11.56 -13.36
N ARG A 162 6.61 -12.09 -13.96
CA ARG A 162 7.90 -12.31 -13.29
C ARG A 162 8.93 -11.23 -13.59
N THR A 163 8.56 -10.27 -14.42
CA THR A 163 9.52 -9.27 -14.94
C THR A 163 9.59 -8.01 -14.09
N ARG A 164 8.51 -7.70 -13.39
CA ARG A 164 8.41 -6.49 -12.57
C ARG A 164 8.49 -6.82 -11.08
N PRO A 165 9.08 -5.93 -10.28
CA PRO A 165 9.16 -6.09 -8.83
C PRO A 165 7.77 -5.94 -8.17
N VAL A 166 7.63 -6.61 -7.03
CA VAL A 166 6.49 -6.50 -6.13
C VAL A 166 6.87 -5.65 -4.93
N THR A 167 5.99 -4.74 -4.55
CA THR A 167 6.10 -3.88 -3.38
C THR A 167 4.82 -3.86 -2.56
N ALA A 168 4.88 -3.25 -1.39
CA ALA A 168 3.74 -2.79 -0.62
C ALA A 168 4.10 -1.46 0.04
N ALA A 169 3.11 -0.65 0.35
CA ALA A 169 3.27 0.61 1.06
C ALA A 169 3.15 0.38 2.57
N VAL A 170 4.28 0.29 3.23
CA VAL A 170 4.42 -0.07 4.65
C VAL A 170 4.34 1.19 5.51
N ALA A 171 3.44 1.19 6.49
CA ALA A 171 3.19 2.34 7.37
C ALA A 171 3.89 2.22 8.74
N PHE A 172 4.15 0.99 9.20
CA PHE A 172 4.76 0.74 10.50
C PHE A 172 5.91 -0.27 10.43
N PRO A 173 6.96 0.04 9.63
CA PRO A 173 8.07 -0.88 9.41
C PRO A 173 8.88 -1.19 10.68
N GLU A 174 8.81 -0.35 11.72
CA GLU A 174 9.48 -0.55 13.00
C GLU A 174 9.14 -1.88 13.67
N LEU A 175 7.98 -2.42 13.35
CA LEU A 175 7.56 -3.74 13.82
C LEU A 175 7.28 -4.71 12.69
N SER A 176 6.53 -4.30 11.68
CA SER A 176 6.09 -5.20 10.61
C SER A 176 7.26 -5.78 9.81
N ALA A 177 8.33 -5.01 9.61
CA ALA A 177 9.55 -5.50 8.97
C ALA A 177 10.24 -6.59 9.81
N GLU A 178 10.28 -6.42 11.13
CA GLU A 178 10.84 -7.40 12.06
C GLU A 178 10.06 -8.73 12.06
N LEU A 179 8.76 -8.65 11.83
CA LEU A 179 7.86 -9.81 11.79
C LEU A 179 7.84 -10.48 10.41
N GLY A 180 8.67 -10.01 9.47
CA GLY A 180 8.83 -10.64 8.15
C GLY A 180 7.86 -10.16 7.08
N TYR A 181 7.08 -9.10 7.34
CA TYR A 181 6.13 -8.57 6.34
C TYR A 181 6.83 -8.19 5.02
N ILE A 182 8.04 -7.66 5.10
CA ILE A 182 8.82 -7.22 3.93
C ILE A 182 9.61 -8.34 3.24
N ASP A 183 9.67 -9.54 3.78
CA ASP A 183 10.55 -10.61 3.29
C ASP A 183 10.26 -11.00 1.84
N HIS A 184 9.00 -10.97 1.47
CA HIS A 184 8.50 -11.40 0.16
C HIS A 184 8.31 -10.23 -0.83
N LEU A 185 8.68 -9.02 -0.45
CA LEU A 185 8.72 -7.85 -1.33
C LEU A 185 10.06 -7.75 -2.03
N ASP A 186 10.05 -7.46 -3.33
CA ASP A 186 11.27 -7.17 -4.09
C ASP A 186 11.80 -5.76 -3.80
N VAL A 187 10.88 -4.82 -3.57
CA VAL A 187 11.15 -3.43 -3.17
C VAL A 187 10.24 -3.10 -1.99
N VAL A 188 10.76 -2.41 -1.00
CA VAL A 188 9.96 -2.01 0.18
C VAL A 188 9.54 -0.56 0.03
N GLY A 189 8.22 -0.32 -0.08
CA GLY A 189 7.65 1.02 -0.08
C GLY A 189 7.40 1.50 1.35
N TYR A 190 7.84 2.72 1.69
CA TYR A 190 7.56 3.32 2.99
C TYR A 190 6.62 4.51 2.85
N ASN A 191 5.60 4.54 3.72
CA ASN A 191 4.72 5.69 3.86
C ASN A 191 5.15 6.50 5.07
N TYR A 192 5.61 7.76 4.82
CA TYR A 192 5.98 8.75 5.86
C TYR A 192 7.08 8.28 6.83
N LYS A 193 8.03 7.48 6.36
CA LYS A 193 9.11 6.88 7.15
C LYS A 193 10.50 7.19 6.61
N GLU A 194 10.67 8.35 6.01
CA GLU A 194 11.93 8.79 5.41
C GLU A 194 13.09 8.76 6.41
N HIS A 195 12.82 9.04 7.68
CA HIS A 195 13.80 9.05 8.75
C HIS A 195 14.38 7.67 9.06
N LEU A 196 13.76 6.59 8.61
CA LEU A 196 14.23 5.22 8.83
C LEU A 196 15.07 4.67 7.67
N TYR A 197 15.14 5.33 6.53
CA TYR A 197 15.81 4.78 5.34
C TYR A 197 17.25 4.37 5.61
N GLU A 198 18.04 5.24 6.23
CA GLU A 198 19.46 4.97 6.46
C GLU A 198 19.67 3.81 7.45
N GLU A 199 18.89 3.75 8.53
CA GLU A 199 18.95 2.68 9.52
C GLU A 199 18.51 1.35 8.93
N HIS A 200 17.34 1.33 8.27
CA HIS A 200 16.78 0.11 7.72
C HIS A 200 17.58 -0.41 6.51
N HIS A 201 18.20 0.48 5.73
CA HIS A 201 19.09 0.03 4.66
C HIS A 201 20.36 -0.66 5.20
N LYS A 202 20.87 -0.22 6.34
CA LYS A 202 21.98 -0.92 7.03
C LYS A 202 21.54 -2.28 7.56
N ARG A 203 20.28 -2.39 8.03
CA ARG A 203 19.73 -3.61 8.61
C ARG A 203 19.35 -4.65 7.57
N TRP A 204 18.81 -4.21 6.45
CA TRP A 204 18.44 -5.03 5.30
C TRP A 204 19.14 -4.55 4.03
N PRO A 205 20.47 -4.75 3.91
CA PRO A 205 21.28 -4.16 2.83
C PRO A 205 20.90 -4.68 1.44
N ASP A 206 20.31 -5.85 1.36
CA ASP A 206 19.87 -6.46 0.09
C ASP A 206 18.46 -6.04 -0.34
N LYS A 207 17.76 -5.24 0.48
CA LYS A 207 16.42 -4.73 0.16
C LYS A 207 16.50 -3.31 -0.39
N PRO A 208 16.04 -3.04 -1.62
CA PRO A 208 15.83 -1.68 -2.08
C PRO A 208 14.61 -1.07 -1.40
N PHE A 209 14.73 0.21 -1.03
CA PHE A 209 13.65 0.98 -0.41
C PHE A 209 13.20 2.12 -1.33
N THR A 210 11.92 2.47 -1.26
CA THR A 210 11.36 3.62 -1.96
C THR A 210 10.32 4.32 -1.07
N GLY A 211 10.16 5.63 -1.23
CA GLY A 211 9.01 6.34 -0.65
C GLY A 211 7.77 6.10 -1.49
N SER A 212 6.80 5.37 -0.95
CA SER A 212 5.49 5.19 -1.58
C SER A 212 4.55 6.35 -1.25
N GLU A 213 4.64 6.91 -0.06
CA GLU A 213 4.07 8.19 0.34
C GLU A 213 5.05 8.94 1.23
N ASN A 214 5.30 10.21 0.91
CA ASN A 214 6.23 11.06 1.66
C ASN A 214 5.51 12.25 2.26
N GLY A 215 6.09 12.84 3.31
CA GLY A 215 5.56 14.04 3.92
C GLY A 215 5.42 15.18 2.91
N GLN A 216 4.26 15.82 2.92
CA GLN A 216 4.02 17.02 2.11
C GLN A 216 4.71 18.21 2.80
N GLN A 217 5.89 18.55 2.35
CA GLN A 217 6.59 19.75 2.81
C GLN A 217 6.34 20.89 1.83
N TYR A 218 5.82 21.99 2.35
CA TYR A 218 5.49 23.16 1.54
C TYR A 218 6.72 23.74 0.83
N ASP A 219 7.89 23.57 1.41
CA ASP A 219 9.16 24.11 0.94
C ASP A 219 9.94 23.15 0.00
N ALA A 220 9.35 22.02 -0.37
CA ALA A 220 9.99 21.01 -1.22
C ALA A 220 9.77 21.25 -2.73
N TRP A 221 9.15 22.36 -3.12
CA TRP A 221 8.79 22.68 -4.52
C TRP A 221 9.59 23.85 -5.10
#